data_6d4d933c0a8beac83fa4c0c229791603
#
_entry.id   6d4d933c0a8beac83fa4c0c229791603
#
_cell.length_a   1.000
_cell.length_b   1.000
_cell.length_c   1.000
_cell.angle_alpha   90.00
_cell.angle_beta   90.00
_cell.angle_gamma   90.00
#
_symmetry.space_group_name_H-M   'P 1'
#
loop_
_entity.id
_entity.type
_entity.pdbx_description
1 polymer ?
#
loop_
_entity_poly.entity_id
_entity_poly.type
_entity_poly.pdbx_seq_one_letter_code
_entity_poly.pdbx_strand_id
1 'polypeptide(L)'
;MSAKRCKSQTPDSAEWVEIPGYRFRYQINREAVVRKELESGEWYVLKPYISGRTRACVKMRTADNRKVDVPVVWLMADAFMGGRRPGYNIIHRNGAKMDCELVNLSFASKQVSGKLSSANRRKAVMKVDQDGQVVAIYSSGREAAKKNYISQNAIWARCTGK
;
A
#
# COMPACT_ATOMS: atom_id res chain seq x y z
N MET A 1 -27.72 -26.17 -1.78
CA MET A 1 -27.25 -25.40 -2.96
C MET A 1 -25.78 -25.09 -2.78
N SER A 2 -24.93 -25.80 -3.52
CA SER A 2 -23.46 -25.72 -3.38
C SER A 2 -22.94 -24.54 -4.18
N ALA A 3 -22.34 -23.55 -3.51
CA ALA A 3 -21.73 -22.40 -4.17
C ALA A 3 -20.54 -22.88 -5.00
N LYS A 4 -20.62 -22.77 -6.32
CA LYS A 4 -19.53 -23.04 -7.27
C LYS A 4 -18.36 -22.12 -6.93
N ARG A 5 -17.27 -22.69 -6.40
CA ARG A 5 -15.98 -22.02 -6.26
C ARG A 5 -15.50 -21.55 -7.63
N CYS A 6 -15.40 -20.25 -7.80
CA CYS A 6 -14.79 -19.64 -8.97
C CYS A 6 -13.32 -20.06 -9.03
N LYS A 7 -12.95 -20.93 -9.97
CA LYS A 7 -11.54 -21.27 -10.26
C LYS A 7 -10.95 -20.06 -10.96
N SER A 8 -10.13 -19.27 -10.25
CA SER A 8 -9.32 -18.22 -10.86
C SER A 8 -8.23 -18.92 -11.68
N GLN A 9 -8.33 -18.84 -13.00
CA GLN A 9 -7.29 -19.28 -13.93
C GLN A 9 -6.08 -18.35 -13.72
N THR A 10 -5.00 -18.89 -13.15
CA THR A 10 -3.70 -18.24 -13.14
C THR A 10 -3.06 -18.49 -14.51
N PRO A 11 -2.44 -17.47 -15.16
CA PRO A 11 -1.69 -17.72 -16.39
C PRO A 11 -0.52 -18.68 -16.07
N ASP A 12 -0.46 -19.78 -16.79
CA ASP A 12 0.50 -20.88 -16.59
C ASP A 12 1.95 -20.47 -16.93
N SER A 13 2.15 -19.29 -17.52
CA SER A 13 3.46 -18.75 -17.95
C SER A 13 4.13 -17.84 -16.92
N ALA A 14 3.53 -17.62 -15.75
CA ALA A 14 4.10 -16.75 -14.74
C ALA A 14 5.24 -17.44 -13.97
N GLU A 15 6.37 -16.77 -13.80
CA GLU A 15 7.46 -17.21 -12.92
C GLU A 15 6.98 -17.22 -11.46
N TRP A 16 6.90 -18.39 -10.85
CA TRP A 16 6.49 -18.58 -9.47
C TRP A 16 7.69 -18.82 -8.57
N VAL A 17 7.83 -18.01 -7.52
CA VAL A 17 8.86 -18.13 -6.50
C VAL A 17 8.26 -18.66 -5.21
N GLU A 18 8.91 -19.65 -4.61
CA GLU A 18 8.48 -20.27 -3.35
C GLU A 18 8.75 -19.34 -2.16
N ILE A 19 7.81 -19.32 -1.21
CA ILE A 19 7.90 -18.54 0.03
C ILE A 19 8.18 -19.52 1.17
N PRO A 20 9.42 -19.60 1.66
CA PRO A 20 9.79 -20.54 2.72
C PRO A 20 9.29 -20.09 4.10
N GLY A 21 9.33 -21.02 5.07
CA GLY A 21 9.10 -20.71 6.50
C GLY A 21 7.64 -20.76 6.94
N TYR A 22 6.73 -21.26 6.12
CA TYR A 22 5.32 -21.43 6.44
C TYR A 22 4.92 -22.91 6.45
N ARG A 23 3.79 -23.22 7.12
CA ARG A 23 3.28 -24.59 7.25
C ARG A 23 2.94 -25.25 5.92
N PHE A 24 2.33 -24.48 5.02
CA PHE A 24 1.97 -24.92 3.68
C PHE A 24 2.94 -24.37 2.67
N ARG A 25 2.99 -24.98 1.52
CA ARG A 25 3.75 -24.47 0.40
C ARG A 25 3.03 -23.28 -0.22
N TYR A 26 3.68 -22.13 -0.21
CA TYR A 26 3.17 -20.88 -0.80
C TYR A 26 4.10 -20.42 -1.90
N GLN A 27 3.51 -19.80 -2.93
CA GLN A 27 4.27 -19.22 -4.03
C GLN A 27 3.72 -17.83 -4.35
N ILE A 28 4.58 -16.97 -4.90
CA ILE A 28 4.25 -15.63 -5.36
C ILE A 28 4.84 -15.39 -6.75
N ASN A 29 4.14 -14.62 -7.58
CA ASN A 29 4.62 -14.21 -8.90
C ASN A 29 4.90 -12.70 -8.97
N ARG A 30 5.38 -12.20 -10.12
CA ARG A 30 5.73 -10.78 -10.34
C ARG A 30 4.53 -9.84 -10.31
N GLU A 31 3.32 -10.34 -10.55
CA GLU A 31 2.04 -9.62 -10.45
C GLU A 31 1.48 -9.61 -9.01
N ALA A 32 2.29 -10.01 -8.03
CA ALA A 32 1.93 -10.08 -6.61
C ALA A 32 0.76 -11.02 -6.29
N VAL A 33 0.50 -11.99 -7.15
CA VAL A 33 -0.45 -13.06 -6.87
C VAL A 33 0.20 -14.09 -5.95
N VAL A 34 -0.45 -14.37 -4.81
CA VAL A 34 0.00 -15.38 -3.86
C VAL A 34 -0.89 -16.60 -3.95
N ARG A 35 -0.30 -17.79 -4.06
CA ARG A 35 -1.04 -19.06 -4.08
C ARG A 35 -0.52 -20.02 -3.01
N LYS A 36 -1.37 -20.92 -2.60
CA LYS A 36 -1.11 -21.95 -1.60
C LYS A 36 -1.41 -23.33 -2.20
N GLU A 37 -0.53 -24.30 -1.99
CA GLU A 37 -0.79 -25.70 -2.32
C GLU A 37 -1.76 -26.31 -1.31
N LEU A 38 -2.79 -26.97 -1.81
CA LEU A 38 -3.76 -27.73 -1.00
C LEU A 38 -3.25 -29.18 -0.83
N GLU A 39 -3.83 -29.91 0.11
CA GLU A 39 -3.53 -31.33 0.32
C GLU A 39 -3.87 -32.20 -0.89
N SER A 40 -4.76 -31.72 -1.75
CA SER A 40 -5.09 -32.35 -3.04
C SER A 40 -4.02 -32.14 -4.12
N GLY A 41 -2.96 -31.36 -3.87
CA GLY A 41 -1.99 -30.93 -4.90
C GLY A 41 -2.45 -29.76 -5.77
N GLU A 42 -3.68 -29.29 -5.61
CA GLU A 42 -4.20 -28.14 -6.36
C GLU A 42 -3.71 -26.81 -5.74
N TRP A 43 -3.55 -25.79 -6.59
CA TRP A 43 -3.18 -24.44 -6.14
C TRP A 43 -4.40 -23.58 -5.88
N TYR A 44 -4.45 -22.97 -4.71
CA TYR A 44 -5.48 -22.01 -4.30
C TYR A 44 -4.91 -20.60 -4.24
N VAL A 45 -5.47 -19.68 -5.00
CA VAL A 45 -5.06 -18.26 -5.00
C VAL A 45 -5.64 -17.56 -3.77
N LEU A 46 -4.75 -16.92 -2.99
CA LEU A 46 -5.13 -16.13 -1.84
C LEU A 46 -5.62 -14.76 -2.28
N LYS A 47 -6.77 -14.33 -1.75
CA LYS A 47 -7.28 -12.97 -1.98
C LYS A 47 -6.61 -11.99 -1.03
N PRO A 48 -5.90 -10.96 -1.54
CA PRO A 48 -5.37 -9.91 -0.69
C PRO A 48 -6.50 -9.05 -0.11
N TYR A 49 -6.28 -8.53 1.08
CA TYR A 49 -7.20 -7.61 1.76
C TYR A 49 -6.42 -6.48 2.43
N ILE A 50 -7.11 -5.38 2.76
CA ILE A 50 -6.48 -4.24 3.44
C ILE A 50 -6.46 -4.51 4.94
N SER A 51 -5.26 -4.57 5.53
CA SER A 51 -5.03 -4.61 6.97
C SER A 51 -4.50 -3.26 7.46
N GLY A 52 -5.04 -2.77 8.59
CA GLY A 52 -4.56 -1.53 9.21
C GLY A 52 -4.68 -0.27 8.34
N ARG A 53 -5.74 -0.13 7.56
CA ARG A 53 -6.08 1.01 6.68
C ARG A 53 -5.25 1.16 5.39
N THR A 54 -4.08 0.53 5.27
CA THR A 54 -3.17 0.94 4.17
C THR A 54 -2.30 -0.16 3.58
N ARG A 55 -2.39 -1.40 4.06
CA ARG A 55 -1.49 -2.47 3.61
C ARG A 55 -2.27 -3.60 2.96
N ALA A 56 -1.89 -3.98 1.75
CA ALA A 56 -2.34 -5.22 1.13
C ALA A 56 -1.69 -6.39 1.86
N CYS A 57 -2.49 -7.24 2.48
CA CYS A 57 -2.02 -8.42 3.22
C CYS A 57 -2.71 -9.68 2.74
N VAL A 58 -2.06 -10.81 2.91
CA VAL A 58 -2.63 -12.14 2.75
C VAL A 58 -2.55 -12.92 4.07
N LYS A 59 -3.53 -13.78 4.32
CA LYS A 59 -3.53 -14.67 5.49
C LYS A 59 -2.73 -15.93 5.18
N MET A 60 -1.66 -16.13 5.93
CA MET A 60 -0.82 -17.32 5.83
C MET A 60 -0.79 -18.08 7.16
N ARG A 61 -0.33 -19.32 7.14
CA ARG A 61 -0.14 -20.13 8.36
C ARG A 61 1.33 -20.36 8.60
N THR A 62 1.81 -19.97 9.79
CA THR A 62 3.16 -20.29 10.26
C THR A 62 3.35 -21.79 10.46
N ALA A 63 4.59 -22.24 10.66
CA ALA A 63 4.91 -23.62 11.00
C ALA A 63 4.11 -24.13 12.22
N ASP A 64 3.90 -23.25 13.22
CA ASP A 64 3.09 -23.52 14.43
C ASP A 64 1.57 -23.47 14.17
N ASN A 65 1.14 -23.48 12.91
CA ASN A 65 -0.28 -23.43 12.53
C ASN A 65 -1.03 -22.15 12.91
N ARG A 66 -0.36 -21.08 13.33
CA ARG A 66 -0.98 -19.78 13.63
C ARG A 66 -1.31 -19.05 12.34
N LYS A 67 -2.46 -18.39 12.30
CA LYS A 67 -2.82 -17.49 11.20
C LYS A 67 -2.13 -16.15 11.40
N VAL A 68 -1.42 -15.69 10.39
CA VAL A 68 -0.73 -14.39 10.39
C VAL A 68 -1.09 -13.59 9.15
N ASP A 69 -1.17 -12.27 9.31
CA ASP A 69 -1.38 -11.32 8.22
C ASP A 69 -0.02 -10.88 7.70
N VAL A 70 0.32 -11.29 6.49
CA VAL A 70 1.61 -10.99 5.88
C VAL A 70 1.42 -9.93 4.78
N PRO A 71 2.11 -8.77 4.88
CA PRO A 71 2.07 -7.77 3.82
C PRO A 71 2.62 -8.30 2.51
N VAL A 72 1.87 -8.17 1.42
CA VAL A 72 2.26 -8.67 0.09
C VAL A 72 3.57 -8.02 -0.37
N VAL A 73 3.78 -6.73 -0.08
CA VAL A 73 5.02 -6.02 -0.42
C VAL A 73 6.27 -6.63 0.23
N TRP A 74 6.14 -7.27 1.39
CA TRP A 74 7.26 -7.95 2.03
C TRP A 74 7.58 -9.24 1.31
N LEU A 75 6.57 -10.00 0.92
CA LEU A 75 6.75 -11.22 0.12
C LEU A 75 7.39 -10.90 -1.23
N MET A 76 6.97 -9.81 -1.88
CA MET A 76 7.58 -9.33 -3.13
C MET A 76 9.04 -8.94 -2.95
N ALA A 77 9.36 -8.23 -1.86
CA ALA A 77 10.74 -7.84 -1.57
C ALA A 77 11.63 -9.07 -1.31
N ASP A 78 11.14 -10.01 -0.52
CA ASP A 78 11.90 -11.22 -0.17
C ASP A 78 12.08 -12.14 -1.39
N ALA A 79 11.09 -12.23 -2.30
CA ALA A 79 11.14 -13.08 -3.49
C ALA A 79 11.93 -12.47 -4.67
N PHE A 80 11.76 -11.18 -4.94
CA PHE A 80 12.21 -10.57 -6.20
C PHE A 80 13.15 -9.37 -6.06
N MET A 81 13.29 -8.78 -4.83
CA MET A 81 14.08 -7.56 -4.64
C MET A 81 15.34 -7.78 -3.78
N GLY A 82 15.70 -9.04 -3.51
CA GLY A 82 16.86 -9.38 -2.69
C GLY A 82 16.67 -9.14 -1.19
N GLY A 83 15.40 -9.20 -0.72
CA GLY A 83 15.03 -9.04 0.67
C GLY A 83 14.80 -7.59 1.10
N ARG A 84 14.35 -7.43 2.34
CA ARG A 84 14.10 -6.11 2.95
C ARG A 84 15.41 -5.48 3.39
N ARG A 85 15.65 -4.23 3.02
CA ARG A 85 16.90 -3.51 3.31
C ARG A 85 16.76 -2.65 4.58
N PRO A 86 17.67 -2.78 5.58
CA PRO A 86 17.70 -1.88 6.72
C PRO A 86 17.82 -0.42 6.29
N GLY A 87 17.06 0.48 6.92
CA GLY A 87 17.09 1.91 6.57
C GLY A 87 16.24 2.33 5.35
N TYR A 88 15.65 1.36 4.62
CA TYR A 88 14.81 1.62 3.47
C TYR A 88 13.36 1.18 3.73
N ASN A 89 12.43 1.87 3.11
CA ASN A 89 11.04 1.50 3.01
C ASN A 89 10.72 1.05 1.59
N ILE A 90 9.79 0.11 1.44
CA ILE A 90 9.23 -0.23 0.12
C ILE A 90 8.11 0.77 -0.16
N ILE A 91 8.17 1.41 -1.31
CA ILE A 91 7.18 2.39 -1.76
C ILE A 91 6.51 1.91 -3.05
N HIS A 92 5.25 2.31 -3.23
CA HIS A 92 4.50 2.14 -4.47
C HIS A 92 4.72 3.37 -5.35
N ARG A 93 5.26 3.21 -6.55
CA ARG A 93 5.61 4.31 -7.46
C ARG A 93 4.39 5.13 -7.87
N ASN A 94 3.26 4.46 -8.11
CA ASN A 94 1.98 5.09 -8.47
C ASN A 94 1.16 5.56 -7.26
N GLY A 95 1.61 5.30 -6.02
CA GLY A 95 0.91 5.61 -4.79
C GLY A 95 -0.28 4.70 -4.46
N ALA A 96 -0.66 3.77 -5.33
CA ALA A 96 -1.74 2.81 -5.13
C ALA A 96 -1.25 1.64 -4.26
N LYS A 97 -1.64 1.62 -3.00
CA LYS A 97 -1.12 0.67 -1.99
C LYS A 97 -1.60 -0.78 -2.15
N MET A 98 -2.61 -1.00 -2.97
CA MET A 98 -3.09 -2.35 -3.32
C MET A 98 -2.40 -2.92 -4.55
N ASP A 99 -1.76 -2.08 -5.35
CA ASP A 99 -0.99 -2.47 -6.51
C ASP A 99 0.44 -2.84 -6.08
N CYS A 100 0.61 -4.11 -5.73
CA CYS A 100 1.88 -4.67 -5.24
C CYS A 100 2.71 -5.33 -6.34
N GLU A 101 2.40 -5.10 -7.62
CA GLU A 101 3.18 -5.62 -8.74
C GLU A 101 4.64 -5.16 -8.66
N LEU A 102 5.57 -6.03 -9.06
CA LEU A 102 7.00 -5.77 -8.95
C LEU A 102 7.43 -4.47 -9.66
N VAL A 103 6.86 -4.19 -10.82
CA VAL A 103 7.14 -2.97 -11.60
C VAL A 103 6.76 -1.68 -10.88
N ASN A 104 5.78 -1.76 -9.97
CA ASN A 104 5.30 -0.64 -9.17
C ASN A 104 6.07 -0.46 -7.85
N LEU A 105 6.88 -1.43 -7.43
CA LEU A 105 7.60 -1.37 -6.16
C LEU A 105 9.02 -0.81 -6.33
N SER A 106 9.49 -0.08 -5.33
CA SER A 106 10.88 0.35 -5.25
C SER A 106 11.30 0.60 -3.81
N PHE A 107 12.62 0.55 -3.55
CA PHE A 107 13.17 0.98 -2.27
C PHE A 107 13.35 2.49 -2.22
N ALA A 108 12.97 3.11 -1.12
CA ALA A 108 13.25 4.50 -0.82
C ALA A 108 13.85 4.62 0.58
N SER A 109 14.84 5.48 0.77
CA SER A 109 15.36 5.76 2.11
C SER A 109 14.24 6.31 3.00
N LYS A 110 14.38 6.15 4.33
CA LYS A 110 13.39 6.68 5.29
C LYS A 110 13.17 8.19 5.11
N GLN A 111 14.21 8.93 4.74
CA GLN A 111 14.10 10.38 4.49
C GLN A 111 13.23 10.68 3.26
N VAL A 112 13.48 9.99 2.14
CA VAL A 112 12.71 10.15 0.89
C VAL A 112 11.26 9.72 1.10
N SER A 113 11.03 8.55 1.71
CA SER A 113 9.70 8.03 1.99
C SER A 113 8.92 8.96 2.94
N GLY A 114 9.58 9.59 3.93
CA GLY A 114 9.01 10.60 4.79
C GLY A 114 8.58 11.87 4.03
N LYS A 115 9.42 12.36 3.12
CA LYS A 115 9.08 13.51 2.24
C LYS A 115 7.88 13.21 1.36
N LEU A 116 7.83 12.04 0.71
CA LEU A 116 6.71 11.61 -0.11
C LEU A 116 5.40 11.51 0.70
N SER A 117 5.46 10.90 1.88
CA SER A 117 4.31 10.80 2.78
C SER A 117 3.82 12.16 3.27
N SER A 118 4.72 13.10 3.55
CA SER A 118 4.35 14.45 3.97
C SER A 118 3.75 15.27 2.82
N ALA A 119 4.25 15.11 1.59
CA ALA A 119 3.70 15.74 0.41
C ALA A 119 2.24 15.31 0.16
N ASN A 120 1.97 14.00 0.25
CA ASN A 120 0.62 13.44 0.07
C ASN A 120 -0.37 13.82 1.19
N ARG A 121 0.11 14.30 2.35
CA ARG A 121 -0.75 14.78 3.44
C ARG A 121 -1.07 16.27 3.34
N ARG A 122 -0.42 17.00 2.45
CA ARG A 122 -0.70 18.44 2.28
C ARG A 122 -2.06 18.62 1.65
N LYS A 123 -2.93 19.34 2.35
CA LYS A 123 -4.23 19.78 1.82
C LYS A 123 -4.06 21.15 1.24
N ALA A 124 -4.36 21.32 -0.03
CA ALA A 124 -4.41 22.62 -0.66
C ALA A 124 -5.49 23.49 0.02
N VAL A 125 -5.27 24.79 0.08
CA VAL A 125 -6.19 25.78 0.65
C VAL A 125 -6.44 26.84 -0.40
N MET A 126 -7.71 27.14 -0.67
CA MET A 126 -8.11 28.25 -1.53
C MET A 126 -8.55 29.43 -0.66
N LYS A 127 -8.10 30.62 -1.02
CA LYS A 127 -8.61 31.87 -0.47
C LYS A 127 -9.66 32.41 -1.43
N VAL A 128 -10.85 32.66 -0.91
CA VAL A 128 -11.95 33.26 -1.65
C VAL A 128 -12.28 34.64 -1.07
N ASP A 129 -12.80 35.55 -1.89
CA ASP A 129 -13.34 36.83 -1.46
C ASP A 129 -14.78 36.71 -0.96
N GLN A 130 -15.41 37.86 -0.72
CA GLN A 130 -16.79 37.92 -0.25
C GLN A 130 -17.82 37.45 -1.31
N ASP A 131 -17.46 37.49 -2.58
CA ASP A 131 -18.28 37.10 -3.71
C ASP A 131 -18.05 35.61 -4.11
N GLY A 132 -17.22 34.90 -3.34
CA GLY A 132 -16.88 33.49 -3.58
C GLY A 132 -15.86 33.25 -4.69
N GLN A 133 -15.24 34.33 -5.23
CA GLN A 133 -14.20 34.19 -6.26
C GLN A 133 -12.86 33.75 -5.66
N VAL A 134 -12.14 32.89 -6.36
CA VAL A 134 -10.83 32.38 -5.90
C VAL A 134 -9.78 33.48 -6.12
N VAL A 135 -9.27 34.03 -5.01
CA VAL A 135 -8.22 35.05 -5.00
C VAL A 135 -6.83 34.46 -4.98
N ALA A 136 -6.63 33.32 -4.29
CA ALA A 136 -5.34 32.66 -4.22
C ALA A 136 -5.48 31.15 -3.90
N ILE A 137 -4.52 30.35 -4.38
CA ILE A 137 -4.40 28.92 -4.08
C ILE A 137 -3.05 28.67 -3.40
N TYR A 138 -3.08 27.97 -2.29
CA TYR A 138 -1.89 27.57 -1.52
C TYR A 138 -1.76 26.07 -1.49
N SER A 139 -0.53 25.55 -1.59
CA SER A 139 -0.26 24.11 -1.58
C SER A 139 -0.50 23.43 -0.22
N SER A 140 -0.63 24.24 0.83
CA SER A 140 -0.87 23.74 2.20
C SER A 140 -1.38 24.84 3.11
N GLY A 141 -2.07 24.45 4.22
CA GLY A 141 -2.45 25.39 5.28
C GLY A 141 -1.27 26.11 5.91
N ARG A 142 -0.07 25.52 5.92
CA ARG A 142 1.15 26.18 6.41
C ARG A 142 1.60 27.32 5.50
N GLU A 143 1.55 27.11 4.19
CA GLU A 143 1.87 28.16 3.22
C GLU A 143 0.84 29.29 3.27
N ALA A 144 -0.45 28.96 3.34
CA ALA A 144 -1.52 29.93 3.49
C ALA A 144 -1.32 30.77 4.76
N ALA A 145 -1.00 30.15 5.89
CA ALA A 145 -0.73 30.81 7.15
C ALA A 145 0.45 31.80 7.04
N LYS A 146 1.57 31.36 6.45
CA LYS A 146 2.77 32.20 6.27
C LYS A 146 2.49 33.41 5.38
N LYS A 147 1.80 33.20 4.24
CA LYS A 147 1.52 34.29 3.29
C LYS A 147 0.45 35.26 3.75
N ASN A 148 -0.41 34.85 4.68
CA ASN A 148 -1.46 35.74 5.23
C ASN A 148 -1.14 36.22 6.66
N TYR A 149 0.05 35.95 7.20
CA TYR A 149 0.51 36.38 8.53
C TYR A 149 -0.43 35.96 9.67
N ILE A 150 -1.04 34.80 9.59
CA ILE A 150 -1.92 34.22 10.61
C ILE A 150 -1.46 32.81 11.00
N SER A 151 -1.96 32.28 12.11
CA SER A 151 -1.62 30.92 12.53
C SER A 151 -2.24 29.85 11.63
N GLN A 152 -1.59 28.68 11.56
CA GLN A 152 -2.14 27.56 10.82
C GLN A 152 -3.50 27.09 11.38
N ASN A 153 -3.68 27.18 12.70
CA ASN A 153 -4.94 26.85 13.35
C ASN A 153 -6.06 27.81 12.93
N ALA A 154 -5.76 29.11 12.76
CA ALA A 154 -6.73 30.08 12.25
C ALA A 154 -7.14 29.78 10.81
N ILE A 155 -6.23 29.27 9.96
CA ILE A 155 -6.58 28.79 8.60
C ILE A 155 -7.58 27.64 8.70
N TRP A 156 -7.27 26.62 9.52
CA TRP A 156 -8.14 25.44 9.64
C TRP A 156 -9.50 25.76 10.26
N ALA A 157 -9.56 26.66 11.24
CA ALA A 157 -10.82 27.14 11.82
C ALA A 157 -11.72 27.76 10.74
N ARG A 158 -11.16 28.63 9.87
CA ARG A 158 -11.89 29.23 8.76
C ARG A 158 -12.34 28.21 7.70
N CYS A 159 -11.50 27.19 7.40
CA CYS A 159 -11.84 26.13 6.45
C CYS A 159 -12.94 25.18 6.96
N THR A 160 -13.10 25.05 8.28
CA THR A 160 -14.06 24.12 8.91
C THR A 160 -15.30 24.80 9.48
N GLY A 161 -15.38 26.13 9.40
CA GLY A 161 -16.52 26.90 9.93
C GLY A 161 -16.63 26.89 11.46
N LYS A 162 -15.50 26.70 12.15
CA LYS A 162 -15.44 26.71 13.63
C LYS A 162 -14.78 27.99 14.12
#